data_7b1b92a05c723e5ab95d551cb91e80fa
#
_entry.id   7b1b92a05c723e5ab95d551cb91e80fa
#
_cell.length_a   1.000
_cell.length_b   1.000
_cell.length_c   1.000
_cell.angle_alpha   90.00
_cell.angle_beta   90.00
_cell.angle_gamma   90.00
#
_symmetry.space_group_name_H-M   'P 1'
#
loop_
_entity.id
_entity.type
_entity.pdbx_description
1 polymer ?
#
loop_
_entity_poly.entity_id
_entity_poly.type
_entity_poly.pdbx_seq_one_letter_code
_entity_poly.pdbx_strand_id
1 'polypeptide(L)'
;MQFFIDTAIIDEVREINSWGVLSGVTTNPSLVASSGRDFKEVIQEIAQLVGGAISAEVTALDAPGMIKEGREVAGWSNHVVVKLPLTPAGLQACKVLTGEGIKTNITLCFSVPQALLAAQAGATYISPFAGRVDDIGWDGIELVRQIKEAYVLGDIQTKVLAASIRHPQHVVQAALAGADVATVPYKVFTQMIKHPLTQAGLDAFLKDWAKRAGASPETPSSEAGTNPQQGGVTPQGEPVQGGQKK
;
A
#
# COMPACT_ATOMS: atom_id res chain seq x y z
N MET A 1 -0.08 9.99 -12.43
CA MET A 1 0.52 9.30 -11.26
C MET A 1 -0.16 7.94 -11.12
N GLN A 2 0.62 6.87 -10.94
CA GLN A 2 0.13 5.52 -10.66
C GLN A 2 -0.08 5.32 -9.16
N PHE A 3 -1.00 4.42 -8.79
CA PHE A 3 -1.20 4.04 -7.38
C PHE A 3 -0.64 2.66 -7.10
N PHE A 4 0.19 2.56 -6.07
CA PHE A 4 0.59 1.31 -5.44
C PHE A 4 -0.02 1.26 -4.05
N ILE A 5 -0.27 0.06 -3.53
CA ILE A 5 -0.65 -0.12 -2.13
C ILE A 5 0.59 -0.52 -1.31
N ASP A 6 0.72 0.05 -0.10
CA ASP A 6 1.83 -0.26 0.84
C ASP A 6 1.33 -1.22 1.92
N THR A 7 1.40 -2.52 1.64
CA THR A 7 0.94 -3.58 2.55
C THR A 7 1.50 -4.95 2.16
N ALA A 8 1.54 -5.88 3.12
CA ALA A 8 1.77 -7.31 2.90
C ALA A 8 0.53 -8.17 3.25
N ILE A 9 -0.61 -7.53 3.52
CA ILE A 9 -1.87 -8.21 3.86
C ILE A 9 -2.65 -8.46 2.58
N ILE A 10 -2.83 -9.72 2.24
CA ILE A 10 -3.42 -10.15 0.95
C ILE A 10 -4.86 -9.63 0.77
N ASP A 11 -5.66 -9.63 1.82
CA ASP A 11 -7.06 -9.19 1.74
C ASP A 11 -7.15 -7.68 1.44
N GLU A 12 -6.23 -6.86 1.98
CA GLU A 12 -6.13 -5.44 1.64
C GLU A 12 -5.77 -5.24 0.15
N VAL A 13 -4.81 -6.04 -0.35
CA VAL A 13 -4.44 -6.02 -1.78
C VAL A 13 -5.64 -6.41 -2.63
N ARG A 14 -6.34 -7.49 -2.28
CA ARG A 14 -7.50 -8.00 -3.03
C ARG A 14 -8.64 -6.97 -3.09
N GLU A 15 -8.95 -6.33 -1.96
CA GLU A 15 -9.99 -5.31 -1.90
C GLU A 15 -9.65 -4.12 -2.81
N ILE A 16 -8.48 -3.49 -2.64
CA ILE A 16 -8.14 -2.31 -3.43
C ILE A 16 -7.94 -2.65 -4.92
N ASN A 17 -7.41 -3.84 -5.22
CA ASN A 17 -7.30 -4.30 -6.60
C ASN A 17 -8.66 -4.48 -7.28
N SER A 18 -9.69 -4.89 -6.53
CA SER A 18 -11.06 -5.03 -7.05
C SER A 18 -11.67 -3.69 -7.50
N TRP A 19 -11.17 -2.56 -7.02
CA TRP A 19 -11.59 -1.23 -7.47
C TRP A 19 -11.05 -0.86 -8.85
N GLY A 20 -10.10 -1.62 -9.40
CA GLY A 20 -9.51 -1.40 -10.72
C GLY A 20 -8.54 -0.21 -10.79
N VAL A 21 -8.01 0.26 -9.66
CA VAL A 21 -7.15 1.45 -9.57
C VAL A 21 -5.69 1.14 -9.26
N LEU A 22 -5.37 -0.14 -8.99
CA LEU A 22 -4.06 -0.54 -8.50
C LEU A 22 -3.10 -0.85 -9.66
N SER A 23 -1.88 -0.29 -9.60
CA SER A 23 -0.82 -0.50 -10.60
C SER A 23 0.39 -1.24 -10.01
N GLY A 24 0.40 -1.52 -8.71
CA GLY A 24 1.51 -2.23 -8.05
C GLY A 24 1.36 -2.27 -6.54
N VAL A 25 2.35 -2.88 -5.90
CA VAL A 25 2.40 -3.07 -4.44
C VAL A 25 3.81 -2.78 -3.94
N THR A 26 3.94 -2.11 -2.81
CA THR A 26 5.20 -2.08 -2.06
C THR A 26 5.06 -2.87 -0.78
N THR A 27 6.09 -3.65 -0.48
CA THR A 27 6.24 -4.33 0.80
C THR A 27 7.53 -3.86 1.48
N ASN A 28 7.71 -4.24 2.73
CA ASN A 28 8.95 -4.08 3.46
C ASN A 28 9.04 -5.16 4.56
N PRO A 29 10.23 -5.41 5.15
CA PRO A 29 10.38 -6.44 6.16
C PRO A 29 9.43 -6.34 7.34
N SER A 30 9.10 -5.12 7.79
CA SER A 30 8.17 -4.90 8.90
C SER A 30 6.74 -5.30 8.55
N LEU A 31 6.27 -4.97 7.35
CA LEU A 31 4.93 -5.34 6.86
C LEU A 31 4.81 -6.86 6.71
N VAL A 32 5.84 -7.50 6.13
CA VAL A 32 5.86 -8.96 5.98
C VAL A 32 5.89 -9.65 7.34
N ALA A 33 6.74 -9.20 8.27
CA ALA A 33 6.78 -9.73 9.63
C ALA A 33 5.42 -9.60 10.33
N SER A 34 4.72 -8.48 10.16
CA SER A 34 3.39 -8.25 10.73
C SER A 34 2.31 -9.16 10.13
N SER A 35 2.49 -9.65 8.90
CA SER A 35 1.55 -10.60 8.28
C SER A 35 1.63 -12.00 8.88
N GLY A 36 2.73 -12.33 9.55
CA GLY A 36 2.99 -13.66 10.12
C GLY A 36 3.17 -14.78 9.09
N ARG A 37 3.35 -14.43 7.82
CA ARG A 37 3.46 -15.37 6.69
C ARG A 37 4.86 -15.42 6.11
N ASP A 38 5.15 -16.47 5.33
CA ASP A 38 6.39 -16.58 4.56
C ASP A 38 6.49 -15.48 3.50
N PHE A 39 7.66 -14.87 3.37
CA PHE A 39 7.88 -13.73 2.49
C PHE A 39 7.67 -14.09 1.01
N LYS A 40 8.22 -15.22 0.58
CA LYS A 40 8.10 -15.65 -0.80
C LYS A 40 6.65 -15.96 -1.17
N GLU A 41 5.93 -16.67 -0.29
CA GLU A 41 4.51 -16.98 -0.50
C GLU A 41 3.67 -15.71 -0.63
N VAL A 42 3.89 -14.71 0.24
CA VAL A 42 3.19 -13.42 0.17
C VAL A 42 3.45 -12.73 -1.17
N ILE A 43 4.71 -12.61 -1.61
CA ILE A 43 5.05 -11.97 -2.88
C ILE A 43 4.44 -12.71 -4.08
N GLN A 44 4.47 -14.05 -4.08
CA GLN A 44 3.90 -14.85 -5.16
C GLN A 44 2.37 -14.73 -5.23
N GLU A 45 1.69 -14.70 -4.09
CA GLU A 45 0.24 -14.50 -4.05
C GLU A 45 -0.16 -13.09 -4.51
N ILE A 46 0.56 -12.05 -4.07
CA ILE A 46 0.38 -10.68 -4.59
C ILE A 46 0.57 -10.64 -6.11
N ALA A 47 1.58 -11.35 -6.64
CA ALA A 47 1.86 -11.38 -8.08
C ALA A 47 0.75 -12.04 -8.92
N GLN A 48 -0.03 -12.93 -8.32
CA GLN A 48 -1.22 -13.52 -8.96
C GLN A 48 -2.41 -12.56 -8.96
N LEU A 49 -2.48 -11.66 -8.00
CA LEU A 49 -3.58 -10.70 -7.87
C LEU A 49 -3.34 -9.42 -8.69
N VAL A 50 -2.10 -8.92 -8.70
CA VAL A 50 -1.76 -7.62 -9.28
C VAL A 50 -0.77 -7.81 -10.42
N GLY A 51 -1.18 -7.44 -11.64
CA GLY A 51 -0.34 -7.50 -12.84
C GLY A 51 0.71 -6.40 -12.96
N GLY A 52 1.06 -5.73 -11.85
CA GLY A 52 1.97 -4.58 -11.80
C GLY A 52 3.24 -4.84 -10.99
N ALA A 53 4.04 -3.80 -10.79
CA ALA A 53 5.30 -3.88 -10.06
C ALA A 53 5.09 -4.22 -8.57
N ILE A 54 5.90 -5.13 -8.04
CA ILE A 54 5.85 -5.55 -6.63
C ILE A 54 7.23 -5.33 -6.02
N SER A 55 7.35 -4.32 -5.17
CA SER A 55 8.62 -4.04 -4.47
C SER A 55 8.81 -5.01 -3.31
N ALA A 56 9.84 -5.85 -3.41
CA ALA A 56 10.25 -6.81 -2.39
C ALA A 56 11.65 -6.46 -1.87
N GLU A 57 11.76 -6.15 -0.58
CA GLU A 57 12.96 -5.58 0.03
C GLU A 57 13.89 -6.67 0.56
N VAL A 58 15.17 -6.59 0.19
CA VAL A 58 16.22 -7.45 0.73
C VAL A 58 16.56 -7.07 2.18
N THR A 59 17.12 -8.02 2.93
CA THR A 59 17.46 -7.84 4.36
C THR A 59 18.96 -7.81 4.63
N ALA A 60 19.80 -8.29 3.71
CA ALA A 60 21.24 -8.21 3.82
C ALA A 60 21.74 -6.76 3.95
N LEU A 61 22.85 -6.55 4.63
CA LEU A 61 23.41 -5.21 4.89
C LEU A 61 24.63 -4.89 4.02
N ASP A 62 25.26 -5.90 3.42
CA ASP A 62 26.41 -5.73 2.51
C ASP A 62 26.01 -5.95 1.05
N ALA A 63 26.82 -5.41 0.13
CA ALA A 63 26.52 -5.48 -1.29
C ALA A 63 26.47 -6.92 -1.86
N PRO A 64 27.40 -7.83 -1.53
CA PRO A 64 27.33 -9.22 -2.00
C PRO A 64 26.06 -9.94 -1.52
N GLY A 65 25.67 -9.75 -0.25
CA GLY A 65 24.46 -10.29 0.32
C GLY A 65 23.20 -9.74 -0.38
N MET A 66 23.09 -8.43 -0.55
CA MET A 66 21.99 -7.77 -1.27
C MET A 66 21.87 -8.25 -2.72
N ILE A 67 22.99 -8.45 -3.42
CA ILE A 67 22.99 -8.97 -4.80
C ILE A 67 22.47 -10.40 -4.83
N LYS A 68 22.93 -11.25 -3.91
CA LYS A 68 22.49 -12.65 -3.82
C LYS A 68 20.99 -12.73 -3.52
N GLU A 69 20.53 -12.06 -2.49
CA GLU A 69 19.09 -12.00 -2.14
C GLU A 69 18.28 -11.39 -3.28
N GLY A 70 18.77 -10.30 -3.90
CA GLY A 70 18.09 -9.62 -4.99
C GLY A 70 17.84 -10.51 -6.19
N ARG A 71 18.82 -11.34 -6.59
CA ARG A 71 18.64 -12.35 -7.65
C ARG A 71 17.61 -13.41 -7.28
N GLU A 72 17.65 -13.87 -6.04
CA GLU A 72 16.68 -14.84 -5.52
C GLU A 72 15.25 -14.27 -5.56
N VAL A 73 15.06 -13.09 -4.96
CA VAL A 73 13.76 -12.40 -4.88
C VAL A 73 13.22 -12.07 -6.28
N ALA A 74 14.08 -11.62 -7.21
CA ALA A 74 13.69 -11.37 -8.60
C ALA A 74 13.17 -12.62 -9.32
N GLY A 75 13.66 -13.81 -8.94
CA GLY A 75 13.20 -15.09 -9.49
C GLY A 75 11.81 -15.53 -9.01
N TRP A 76 11.22 -14.88 -8.01
CA TRP A 76 9.90 -15.29 -7.48
C TRP A 76 8.74 -14.94 -8.41
N SER A 77 8.86 -13.85 -9.18
CA SER A 77 7.88 -13.43 -10.19
C SER A 77 8.47 -12.36 -11.12
N ASN A 78 8.01 -12.34 -12.38
CA ASN A 78 8.38 -11.30 -13.37
C ASN A 78 7.90 -9.89 -12.99
N HIS A 79 7.03 -9.76 -11.98
CA HIS A 79 6.53 -8.50 -11.46
C HIS A 79 7.40 -7.92 -10.33
N VAL A 80 8.36 -8.70 -9.83
CA VAL A 80 9.21 -8.26 -8.74
C VAL A 80 10.14 -7.13 -9.16
N VAL A 81 10.21 -6.14 -8.29
CA VAL A 81 11.17 -5.04 -8.28
C VAL A 81 11.95 -5.16 -6.98
N VAL A 82 13.25 -5.43 -7.07
CA VAL A 82 14.10 -5.62 -5.89
C VAL A 82 14.27 -4.29 -5.16
N LYS A 83 13.86 -4.26 -3.91
CA LYS A 83 13.94 -3.04 -3.10
C LYS A 83 15.20 -3.06 -2.24
N LEU A 84 15.98 -1.98 -2.32
CA LEU A 84 17.32 -1.85 -1.74
C LEU A 84 17.42 -0.55 -0.95
N PRO A 85 18.04 -0.55 0.24
CA PRO A 85 18.23 0.68 1.02
C PRO A 85 19.24 1.62 0.33
N LEU A 86 19.04 2.91 0.50
CA LEU A 86 19.93 3.95 -0.06
C LEU A 86 21.19 4.09 0.80
N THR A 87 22.09 3.12 0.65
CA THR A 87 23.43 3.04 1.25
C THR A 87 24.47 2.82 0.18
N PRO A 88 25.77 3.00 0.43
CA PRO A 88 26.82 2.63 -0.54
C PRO A 88 26.68 1.18 -1.02
N ALA A 89 26.41 0.24 -0.12
CA ALA A 89 26.18 -1.17 -0.45
C ALA A 89 24.94 -1.36 -1.33
N GLY A 90 23.83 -0.67 -1.01
CA GLY A 90 22.59 -0.72 -1.81
C GLY A 90 22.78 -0.14 -3.21
N LEU A 91 23.55 0.95 -3.36
CA LEU A 91 23.87 1.50 -4.67
C LEU A 91 24.75 0.56 -5.51
N GLN A 92 25.75 -0.09 -4.87
CA GLN A 92 26.55 -1.12 -5.54
C GLN A 92 25.67 -2.30 -6.01
N ALA A 93 24.78 -2.80 -5.15
CA ALA A 93 23.85 -3.85 -5.49
C ALA A 93 22.89 -3.42 -6.60
N CYS A 94 22.36 -2.21 -6.55
CA CYS A 94 21.53 -1.64 -7.60
C CYS A 94 22.24 -1.67 -8.96
N LYS A 95 23.47 -1.18 -9.02
CA LYS A 95 24.27 -1.13 -10.27
C LYS A 95 24.46 -2.51 -10.88
N VAL A 96 24.72 -3.53 -10.07
CA VAL A 96 24.89 -4.93 -10.55
C VAL A 96 23.56 -5.48 -11.04
N LEU A 97 22.50 -5.42 -10.21
CA LEU A 97 21.21 -6.00 -10.53
C LEU A 97 20.57 -5.35 -11.78
N THR A 98 20.67 -4.03 -11.91
CA THR A 98 20.14 -3.34 -13.09
C THR A 98 20.95 -3.66 -14.35
N GLY A 99 22.28 -3.88 -14.24
CA GLY A 99 23.12 -4.40 -15.32
C GLY A 99 22.72 -5.81 -15.79
N GLU A 100 22.06 -6.58 -14.94
CA GLU A 100 21.49 -7.90 -15.23
C GLU A 100 20.03 -7.83 -15.72
N GLY A 101 19.47 -6.63 -15.90
CA GLY A 101 18.09 -6.42 -16.33
C GLY A 101 17.06 -6.55 -15.21
N ILE A 102 17.48 -6.67 -13.96
CA ILE A 102 16.59 -6.75 -12.80
C ILE A 102 16.16 -5.33 -12.40
N LYS A 103 14.85 -5.10 -12.31
CA LYS A 103 14.30 -3.82 -11.86
C LYS A 103 14.56 -3.59 -10.38
N THR A 104 14.91 -2.35 -10.01
CA THR A 104 15.22 -2.00 -8.63
C THR A 104 14.41 -0.78 -8.16
N ASN A 105 14.15 -0.75 -6.85
CA ASN A 105 13.55 0.39 -6.14
C ASN A 105 14.47 0.78 -4.98
N ILE A 106 15.11 1.94 -5.08
CA ILE A 106 15.96 2.44 -3.99
C ILE A 106 15.09 3.14 -2.96
N THR A 107 15.12 2.62 -1.74
CA THR A 107 14.28 3.09 -0.61
C THR A 107 15.07 3.85 0.44
N LEU A 108 14.36 4.45 1.41
CA LEU A 108 14.96 5.28 2.46
C LEU A 108 15.70 6.50 1.90
N CYS A 109 15.05 7.17 0.95
CA CYS A 109 15.55 8.42 0.37
C CYS A 109 14.97 9.62 1.13
N PHE A 110 15.88 10.52 1.56
CA PHE A 110 15.55 11.70 2.38
C PHE A 110 16.17 12.99 1.84
N SER A 111 16.85 12.96 0.67
CA SER A 111 17.43 14.14 0.05
C SER A 111 17.55 14.01 -1.47
N VAL A 112 17.60 15.16 -2.16
CA VAL A 112 17.80 15.21 -3.62
C VAL A 112 19.14 14.61 -4.04
N PRO A 113 20.29 14.90 -3.37
CA PRO A 113 21.56 14.25 -3.71
C PRO A 113 21.51 12.73 -3.64
N GLN A 114 20.82 12.16 -2.64
CA GLN A 114 20.59 10.71 -2.57
C GLN A 114 19.83 10.19 -3.79
N ALA A 115 18.78 10.88 -4.21
CA ALA A 115 17.99 10.47 -5.38
C ALA A 115 18.83 10.51 -6.68
N LEU A 116 19.69 11.52 -6.86
CA LEU A 116 20.61 11.60 -7.99
C LEU A 116 21.59 10.42 -8.03
N LEU A 117 22.14 10.01 -6.88
CA LEU A 117 23.02 8.83 -6.78
C LEU A 117 22.25 7.54 -7.16
N ALA A 118 21.02 7.38 -6.72
CA ALA A 118 20.19 6.23 -7.08
C ALA A 118 19.94 6.17 -8.60
N ALA A 119 19.66 7.30 -9.23
CA ALA A 119 19.48 7.39 -10.67
C ALA A 119 20.76 6.99 -11.45
N GLN A 120 21.92 7.46 -11.00
CA GLN A 120 23.21 7.10 -11.58
C GLN A 120 23.56 5.62 -11.42
N ALA A 121 23.07 4.97 -10.35
CA ALA A 121 23.17 3.53 -10.18
C ALA A 121 22.24 2.73 -11.12
N GLY A 122 21.29 3.40 -11.80
CA GLY A 122 20.35 2.78 -12.76
C GLY A 122 19.04 2.33 -12.14
N ALA A 123 18.64 2.87 -10.96
CA ALA A 123 17.41 2.51 -10.30
C ALA A 123 16.18 2.73 -11.19
N THR A 124 15.25 1.77 -11.20
CA THR A 124 13.95 1.91 -11.87
C THR A 124 13.03 2.87 -11.12
N TYR A 125 13.06 2.79 -9.78
CA TYR A 125 12.31 3.65 -8.88
C TYR A 125 13.22 4.22 -7.79
N ILE A 126 12.89 5.43 -7.36
CA ILE A 126 13.39 6.04 -6.11
C ILE A 126 12.21 6.30 -5.19
N SER A 127 12.33 5.93 -3.93
CA SER A 127 11.26 6.11 -2.93
C SER A 127 11.63 7.16 -1.89
N PRO A 128 11.36 8.46 -2.13
CA PRO A 128 11.45 9.49 -1.09
C PRO A 128 10.34 9.29 -0.05
N PHE A 129 10.72 9.37 1.23
CA PHE A 129 9.84 9.10 2.37
C PHE A 129 9.21 10.39 2.90
N ALA A 130 8.19 10.91 2.20
CA ALA A 130 7.56 12.18 2.53
C ALA A 130 7.14 12.27 4.02
N GLY A 131 6.32 11.34 4.50
CA GLY A 131 5.82 11.40 5.87
C GLY A 131 6.90 11.30 6.94
N ARG A 132 8.02 10.61 6.70
CA ARG A 132 9.14 10.61 7.66
C ARG A 132 9.92 11.91 7.65
N VAL A 133 9.97 12.61 6.53
CA VAL A 133 10.54 13.96 6.45
C VAL A 133 9.69 14.95 7.25
N ASP A 134 8.35 14.81 7.16
CA ASP A 134 7.42 15.63 7.97
C ASP A 134 7.59 15.36 9.48
N ASP A 135 7.84 14.09 9.87
CA ASP A 135 8.04 13.71 11.27
C ASP A 135 9.21 14.47 11.95
N ILE A 136 10.17 14.98 11.16
CA ILE A 136 11.30 15.81 11.67
C ILE A 136 11.11 17.31 11.42
N GLY A 137 9.90 17.74 11.02
CA GLY A 137 9.56 19.14 10.84
C GLY A 137 9.99 19.76 9.52
N TRP A 138 10.30 18.94 8.50
CA TRP A 138 10.60 19.38 7.14
C TRP A 138 9.41 19.08 6.22
N ASP A 139 9.42 19.60 5.01
CA ASP A 139 8.37 19.36 4.00
C ASP A 139 8.77 18.18 3.11
N GLY A 140 8.15 17.01 3.35
CA GLY A 140 8.42 15.79 2.59
C GLY A 140 7.87 15.82 1.17
N ILE A 141 6.82 16.56 0.92
CA ILE A 141 6.28 16.74 -0.43
C ILE A 141 7.16 17.68 -1.25
N GLU A 142 7.74 18.69 -0.62
CA GLU A 142 8.74 19.55 -1.28
C GLU A 142 9.97 18.74 -1.72
N LEU A 143 10.41 17.77 -0.91
CA LEU A 143 11.45 16.82 -1.32
C LEU A 143 11.07 16.04 -2.58
N VAL A 144 9.83 15.51 -2.64
CA VAL A 144 9.31 14.79 -3.82
C VAL A 144 9.34 15.71 -5.05
N ARG A 145 8.88 16.95 -4.91
CA ARG A 145 8.85 17.95 -5.99
C ARG A 145 10.25 18.26 -6.51
N GLN A 146 11.21 18.52 -5.62
CA GLN A 146 12.59 18.82 -6.01
C GLN A 146 13.27 17.65 -6.71
N ILE A 147 13.06 16.41 -6.25
CA ILE A 147 13.58 15.21 -6.92
C ILE A 147 12.99 15.12 -8.33
N LYS A 148 11.66 15.28 -8.46
CA LYS A 148 11.00 15.18 -9.76
C LYS A 148 11.48 16.28 -10.72
N GLU A 149 11.61 17.50 -10.26
CA GLU A 149 12.14 18.62 -11.05
C GLU A 149 13.57 18.34 -11.53
N ALA A 150 14.46 17.90 -10.62
CA ALA A 150 15.84 17.55 -10.97
C ALA A 150 15.89 16.41 -12.02
N TYR A 151 15.00 15.43 -11.91
CA TYR A 151 14.92 14.31 -12.85
C TYR A 151 14.40 14.75 -14.23
N VAL A 152 13.41 15.64 -14.28
CA VAL A 152 12.89 16.20 -15.54
C VAL A 152 13.98 17.04 -16.23
N LEU A 153 14.65 17.93 -15.49
CA LEU A 153 15.72 18.78 -16.05
C LEU A 153 16.94 17.98 -16.52
N GLY A 154 17.23 16.86 -15.87
CA GLY A 154 18.32 15.97 -16.22
C GLY A 154 17.99 14.85 -17.20
N ASP A 155 16.75 14.81 -17.74
CA ASP A 155 16.23 13.70 -18.58
C ASP A 155 16.45 12.31 -17.94
N ILE A 156 16.28 12.23 -16.63
CA ILE A 156 16.48 11.01 -15.84
C ILE A 156 15.22 10.16 -15.88
N GLN A 157 15.36 8.89 -16.27
CA GLN A 157 14.25 7.97 -16.49
C GLN A 157 13.79 7.24 -15.21
N THR A 158 14.52 7.36 -14.10
CA THR A 158 14.13 6.81 -12.81
C THR A 158 12.81 7.42 -12.34
N LYS A 159 11.84 6.58 -12.01
CA LYS A 159 10.51 7.03 -11.57
C LYS A 159 10.52 7.41 -10.10
N VAL A 160 9.88 8.54 -9.79
CA VAL A 160 9.73 9.01 -8.41
C VAL A 160 8.48 8.37 -7.80
N LEU A 161 8.69 7.53 -6.78
CA LEU A 161 7.66 6.81 -6.03
C LEU A 161 7.52 7.46 -4.65
N ALA A 162 6.54 8.35 -4.48
CA ALA A 162 6.27 8.98 -3.19
C ALA A 162 5.84 7.93 -2.17
N ALA A 163 6.64 7.77 -1.11
CA ALA A 163 6.47 6.78 -0.06
C ALA A 163 6.22 7.42 1.32
N SER A 164 5.86 6.58 2.30
CA SER A 164 5.53 7.06 3.66
C SER A 164 4.34 8.04 3.66
N ILE A 165 3.35 7.78 2.82
CA ILE A 165 2.11 8.56 2.73
C ILE A 165 1.30 8.38 4.02
N ARG A 166 0.79 9.47 4.60
CA ARG A 166 0.11 9.47 5.91
C ARG A 166 -1.39 9.74 5.82
N HIS A 167 -1.86 10.46 4.82
CA HIS A 167 -3.25 10.91 4.67
C HIS A 167 -3.58 11.25 3.20
N PRO A 168 -4.88 11.36 2.83
CA PRO A 168 -5.29 11.65 1.45
C PRO A 168 -4.68 12.93 0.86
N GLN A 169 -4.47 13.98 1.67
CA GLN A 169 -3.87 15.21 1.18
C GLN A 169 -2.41 15.04 0.72
N HIS A 170 -1.63 14.12 1.34
CA HIS A 170 -0.30 13.76 0.81
C HIS A 170 -0.38 13.19 -0.60
N VAL A 171 -1.42 12.40 -0.90
CA VAL A 171 -1.62 11.83 -2.25
C VAL A 171 -1.87 12.93 -3.28
N VAL A 172 -2.73 13.90 -2.93
CA VAL A 172 -3.00 15.07 -3.77
C VAL A 172 -1.72 15.88 -4.02
N GLN A 173 -0.99 16.18 -2.95
CA GLN A 173 0.23 16.97 -3.01
C GLN A 173 1.35 16.24 -3.78
N ALA A 174 1.51 14.92 -3.60
CA ALA A 174 2.45 14.12 -4.38
C ALA A 174 2.12 14.13 -5.88
N ALA A 175 0.83 14.07 -6.22
CA ALA A 175 0.39 14.20 -7.62
C ALA A 175 0.73 15.58 -8.21
N LEU A 176 0.47 16.65 -7.45
CA LEU A 176 0.81 18.03 -7.86
C LEU A 176 2.34 18.27 -7.91
N ALA A 177 3.11 17.58 -7.08
CA ALA A 177 4.57 17.57 -7.12
C ALA A 177 5.15 16.77 -8.30
N GLY A 178 4.30 16.12 -9.10
CA GLY A 178 4.70 15.37 -10.30
C GLY A 178 5.24 13.97 -10.02
N ALA A 179 4.99 13.37 -8.86
CA ALA A 179 5.37 11.99 -8.58
C ALA A 179 4.82 11.03 -9.65
N ASP A 180 5.62 10.06 -10.09
CA ASP A 180 5.19 9.06 -11.06
C ASP A 180 4.28 8.00 -10.42
N VAL A 181 4.56 7.69 -9.15
CA VAL A 181 3.84 6.72 -8.33
C VAL A 181 3.65 7.28 -6.93
N ALA A 182 2.52 6.98 -6.30
CA ALA A 182 2.37 7.08 -4.84
C ALA A 182 2.06 5.70 -4.27
N THR A 183 2.82 5.26 -3.28
CA THR A 183 2.48 4.05 -2.54
C THR A 183 1.73 4.42 -1.27
N VAL A 184 0.51 3.94 -1.18
CA VAL A 184 -0.51 4.43 -0.26
C VAL A 184 -0.91 3.31 0.69
N PRO A 185 -0.86 3.49 2.03
CA PRO A 185 -1.37 2.52 2.98
C PRO A 185 -2.88 2.26 2.79
N TYR A 186 -3.33 1.03 3.05
CA TYR A 186 -4.73 0.63 2.93
C TYR A 186 -5.70 1.61 3.62
N LYS A 187 -5.39 2.00 4.85
CA LYS A 187 -6.19 2.99 5.60
C LYS A 187 -6.37 4.31 4.84
N VAL A 188 -5.34 4.77 4.14
CA VAL A 188 -5.40 6.02 3.38
C VAL A 188 -6.23 5.82 2.11
N PHE A 189 -6.10 4.70 1.42
CA PHE A 189 -6.97 4.35 0.29
C PHE A 189 -8.45 4.39 0.68
N THR A 190 -8.81 3.75 1.79
CA THR A 190 -10.19 3.74 2.28
C THR A 190 -10.69 5.14 2.69
N GLN A 191 -9.79 6.05 3.09
CA GLN A 191 -10.14 7.44 3.36
C GLN A 191 -10.35 8.24 2.06
N MET A 192 -9.57 7.98 1.00
CA MET A 192 -9.67 8.70 -0.27
C MET A 192 -11.04 8.54 -0.95
N ILE A 193 -11.67 7.37 -0.82
CA ILE A 193 -12.97 7.11 -1.46
C ILE A 193 -14.15 7.65 -0.64
N LYS A 194 -13.99 7.87 0.67
CA LYS A 194 -15.08 8.30 1.56
C LYS A 194 -15.32 9.80 1.45
N HIS A 195 -16.47 10.17 0.90
CA HIS A 195 -16.90 11.56 0.85
C HIS A 195 -18.39 11.70 1.16
N PRO A 196 -18.79 12.55 2.14
CA PRO A 196 -20.20 12.67 2.56
C PRO A 196 -21.14 13.08 1.42
N LEU A 197 -20.67 13.97 0.53
CA LEU A 197 -21.47 14.44 -0.60
C LEU A 197 -21.68 13.37 -1.67
N THR A 198 -20.78 12.40 -1.81
CA THR A 198 -20.97 11.27 -2.74
C THR A 198 -22.15 10.41 -2.29
N GLN A 199 -22.21 10.06 -1.00
CA GLN A 199 -23.34 9.31 -0.45
C GLN A 199 -24.64 10.10 -0.53
N ALA A 200 -24.65 11.35 -0.10
CA ALA A 200 -25.83 12.21 -0.17
C ALA A 200 -26.33 12.41 -1.61
N GLY A 201 -25.40 12.56 -2.56
CA GLY A 201 -25.74 12.66 -3.98
C GLY A 201 -26.36 11.39 -4.52
N LEU A 202 -25.81 10.21 -4.18
CA LEU A 202 -26.36 8.91 -4.57
C LEU A 202 -27.77 8.71 -4.01
N ASP A 203 -27.98 9.00 -2.73
CA ASP A 203 -29.27 8.91 -2.07
C ASP A 203 -30.32 9.84 -2.74
N ALA A 204 -29.92 11.06 -3.10
CA ALA A 204 -30.79 12.00 -3.83
C ALA A 204 -31.15 11.47 -5.22
N PHE A 205 -30.19 10.93 -5.97
CA PHE A 205 -30.46 10.36 -7.30
C PHE A 205 -31.41 9.17 -7.24
N LEU A 206 -31.22 8.26 -6.29
CA LEU A 206 -32.12 7.10 -6.10
C LEU A 206 -33.52 7.55 -5.72
N LYS A 207 -33.65 8.55 -4.86
CA LYS A 207 -34.94 9.13 -4.47
C LYS A 207 -35.70 9.78 -5.65
N ASP A 208 -34.97 10.52 -6.50
CA ASP A 208 -35.57 11.17 -7.67
C ASP A 208 -35.92 10.13 -8.76
N TRP A 209 -35.11 9.10 -8.92
CA TRP A 209 -35.41 7.99 -9.82
C TRP A 209 -36.69 7.23 -9.41
N ALA A 210 -36.84 6.94 -8.10
CA ALA A 210 -38.02 6.29 -7.57
C ALA A 210 -39.33 7.09 -7.83
N LYS A 211 -39.28 8.43 -7.72
CA LYS A 211 -40.43 9.30 -8.06
C LYS A 211 -40.85 9.15 -9.51
N ARG A 212 -39.89 9.06 -10.44
CA ARG A 212 -40.16 8.90 -11.89
C ARG A 212 -40.79 7.55 -12.21
N ALA A 213 -40.41 6.48 -11.52
CA ALA A 213 -40.87 5.14 -11.77
C ALA A 213 -42.25 4.80 -11.13
N GLY A 214 -42.83 5.72 -10.33
CA GLY A 214 -44.06 5.47 -9.57
C GLY A 214 -43.92 4.38 -8.49
N ALA A 215 -42.71 3.97 -8.17
CA ALA A 215 -42.39 2.97 -7.14
C ALA A 215 -41.99 3.70 -5.84
N SER A 216 -42.59 3.32 -4.74
CA SER A 216 -42.10 3.70 -3.40
C SER A 216 -40.71 3.11 -3.21
N PRO A 217 -39.76 3.84 -2.59
CA PRO A 217 -38.43 3.33 -2.34
C PRO A 217 -38.50 2.12 -1.40
N GLU A 218 -38.18 0.94 -1.90
CA GLU A 218 -37.90 -0.20 -1.03
C GLU A 218 -36.62 0.11 -0.26
N THR A 219 -36.76 0.22 1.06
CA THR A 219 -35.61 0.31 1.97
C THR A 219 -34.82 -0.99 1.84
N PRO A 220 -33.51 -0.96 1.57
CA PRO A 220 -32.72 -2.19 1.62
C PRO A 220 -32.79 -2.73 3.05
N SER A 221 -33.42 -3.89 3.20
CA SER A 221 -33.48 -4.61 4.46
C SER A 221 -32.07 -5.02 4.87
N SER A 222 -31.62 -4.49 5.98
CA SER A 222 -30.43 -4.97 6.67
C SER A 222 -30.75 -6.33 7.31
N GLU A 223 -30.75 -7.37 6.53
CA GLU A 223 -30.75 -8.73 7.08
C GLU A 223 -29.32 -9.19 7.35
N ALA A 224 -28.84 -8.81 8.54
CA ALA A 224 -27.83 -9.59 9.22
C ALA A 224 -28.53 -10.85 9.76
N GLY A 225 -28.21 -12.00 9.20
CA GLY A 225 -28.83 -13.27 9.54
C GLY A 225 -28.64 -13.64 11.02
N THR A 226 -29.76 -13.74 11.73
CA THR A 226 -29.84 -14.51 12.96
C THR A 226 -30.38 -15.89 12.63
N ASN A 227 -29.54 -16.89 12.81
CA ASN A 227 -29.88 -18.31 12.73
C ASN A 227 -30.70 -18.72 13.96
N PRO A 228 -31.95 -19.23 13.83
CA PRO A 228 -32.69 -19.75 14.95
C PRO A 228 -32.37 -21.25 15.14
N GLN A 229 -31.62 -21.57 16.19
CA GLN A 229 -31.64 -22.96 16.68
C GLN A 229 -32.83 -23.16 17.60
N GLN A 230 -33.68 -24.08 17.21
CA GLN A 230 -34.77 -24.68 17.97
C GLN A 230 -34.22 -25.58 19.09
N GLY A 231 -34.87 -25.63 20.21
CA GLY A 231 -34.66 -26.66 21.23
C GLY A 231 -35.36 -26.29 22.53
N GLY A 232 -36.65 -26.58 22.63
CA GLY A 232 -37.38 -26.46 23.87
C GLY A 232 -37.00 -27.55 24.87
N VAL A 233 -37.27 -27.28 26.12
CA VAL A 233 -37.98 -28.12 27.13
C VAL A 233 -37.94 -27.39 28.48
N THR A 234 -39.08 -27.04 29.01
CA THR A 234 -39.40 -26.81 30.43
C THR A 234 -39.85 -28.14 31.04
N PRO A 235 -40.11 -28.36 32.37
CA PRO A 235 -40.17 -27.38 33.47
C PRO A 235 -39.67 -27.88 34.86
N GLN A 236 -39.80 -27.01 35.87
CA GLN A 236 -40.05 -27.24 37.30
C GLN A 236 -38.90 -27.38 38.27
N GLY A 237 -39.01 -26.58 39.37
CA GLY A 237 -38.44 -26.86 40.68
C GLY A 237 -37.98 -25.61 41.43
N GLU A 238 -38.90 -25.03 42.20
CA GLU A 238 -38.68 -24.05 43.27
C GLU A 238 -37.96 -24.63 44.49
N PRO A 239 -37.81 -23.89 45.62
CA PRO A 239 -36.60 -23.09 45.99
C PRO A 239 -35.99 -23.61 47.28
N VAL A 240 -34.79 -23.21 47.67
CA VAL A 240 -34.40 -23.18 49.11
C VAL A 240 -33.34 -22.10 49.37
N GLN A 241 -33.66 -21.37 50.42
CA GLN A 241 -32.98 -20.30 51.12
C GLN A 241 -31.60 -20.66 51.70
N GLY A 242 -30.81 -19.65 51.92
CA GLY A 242 -30.15 -19.53 53.21
C GLY A 242 -28.64 -19.35 53.21
N GLY A 243 -28.19 -18.22 53.77
CA GLY A 243 -27.05 -18.28 54.71
C GLY A 243 -25.80 -17.47 54.31
N GLN A 244 -25.79 -16.26 54.59
CA GLN A 244 -24.86 -15.44 55.45
C GLN A 244 -23.43 -15.94 55.72
N LYS A 245 -22.49 -14.96 55.61
CA LYS A 245 -21.24 -14.69 56.37
C LYS A 245 -20.04 -15.60 56.06
N LYS A 246 -18.97 -15.01 55.69
CA LYS A 246 -18.05 -14.01 56.30
C LYS A 246 -17.23 -13.29 55.22
#